data_70c4a2cb30daf12c3e990eb581355c7c
#
_entry.id   70c4a2cb30daf12c3e990eb581355c7c
#
_cell.length_a   1.000
_cell.length_b   1.000
_cell.length_c   1.000
_cell.angle_alpha   90.00
_cell.angle_beta   90.00
_cell.angle_gamma   90.00
#
_symmetry.space_group_name_H-M   'P 1'
#
loop_
_entity.id
_entity.type
_entity.pdbx_description
1 polymer ?
#
loop_
_entity_poly.entity_id
_entity_poly.type
_entity_poly.pdbx_seq_one_letter_code
_entity_poly.pdbx_strand_id
1 'polypeptide(L)'
;MGEDPSAPKRDLSSIRLSRFASPLARLAGITRDEWGIDASYGLSETFTIASMLPTRTPAEIRRGSSGKALAGNEIRIVDPETGAPLPIGVAGEIAVRGATLMRGYYKVDPEHVFDAEGFFRTQDGGSLDADGHLHWTGRLSGLIKTGGANVSPIELERALAHYPGLKVAAAVGVPHPVLGEIVVLCVVPMEGAAPPDEAAIRAFVRERLAPYKVPRRVLAFADREIQFTANAKVQLAPLREAAERRLADERAEIAGHTYGVT
;
A
#
# COMPACT_ATOMS: atom_id res chain seq x y z
N MET A 1 19.78 2.35 8.51
CA MET A 1 20.07 2.24 9.97
C MET A 1 19.70 0.86 10.54
N GLY A 2 18.57 0.28 10.19
CA GLY A 2 18.18 -1.03 10.75
C GLY A 2 19.10 -2.20 10.40
N GLU A 3 19.89 -2.08 9.35
CA GLU A 3 20.84 -3.09 8.86
C GLU A 3 22.32 -2.72 9.14
N ASP A 4 22.55 -1.58 9.79
CA ASP A 4 23.90 -1.16 10.17
C ASP A 4 24.37 -1.95 11.40
N PRO A 5 25.42 -2.77 11.30
CA PRO A 5 25.92 -3.57 12.43
C PRO A 5 26.36 -2.74 13.64
N SER A 6 26.62 -1.44 13.45
CA SER A 6 26.98 -0.52 14.52
C SER A 6 25.77 0.12 15.20
N ALA A 7 24.58 0.02 14.62
CA ALA A 7 23.36 0.67 15.15
C ALA A 7 23.02 0.25 16.58
N PRO A 8 23.14 -1.04 16.99
CA PRO A 8 22.87 -1.44 18.38
C PRO A 8 23.84 -0.85 19.41
N LYS A 9 24.98 -0.32 18.96
CA LYS A 9 26.01 0.29 19.84
C LYS A 9 25.82 1.79 20.06
N ARG A 10 24.83 2.40 19.39
CA ARG A 10 24.55 3.83 19.47
C ARG A 10 23.46 4.11 20.51
N ASP A 11 23.59 5.20 21.21
CA ASP A 11 22.49 5.72 22.04
C ASP A 11 21.41 6.32 21.14
N LEU A 12 20.28 5.65 21.07
CA LEU A 12 19.09 6.05 20.29
C LEU A 12 17.95 6.54 21.18
N SER A 13 18.20 6.77 22.48
CA SER A 13 17.18 7.13 23.47
C SER A 13 16.47 8.46 23.19
N SER A 14 17.09 9.34 22.38
CA SER A 14 16.49 10.60 21.94
C SER A 14 15.45 10.46 20.82
N ILE A 15 15.38 9.29 20.16
CA ILE A 15 14.42 9.04 19.07
C ILE A 15 13.06 8.81 19.70
N ARG A 16 12.12 9.70 19.41
CA ARG A 16 10.72 9.62 19.88
C ARG A 16 9.73 9.38 18.74
N LEU A 17 10.04 9.88 17.55
CA LEU A 17 9.22 9.80 16.36
C LEU A 17 9.74 8.71 15.44
N SER A 18 8.95 7.68 15.24
CA SER A 18 9.23 6.63 14.26
C SER A 18 7.93 5.96 13.85
N ARG A 19 7.93 5.35 12.67
CA ARG A 19 6.86 4.41 12.33
C ARG A 19 6.92 3.25 13.32
N PHE A 20 5.84 3.04 14.07
CA PHE A 20 5.74 1.97 15.06
C PHE A 20 6.06 0.60 14.41
N ALA A 21 6.72 -0.27 15.15
CA ALA A 21 7.22 -1.58 14.69
C ALA A 21 8.28 -1.53 13.56
N SER A 22 8.78 -0.35 13.17
CA SER A 22 9.91 -0.27 12.24
C SER A 22 11.20 -0.82 12.87
N PRO A 23 12.21 -1.21 12.05
CA PRO A 23 13.51 -1.60 12.57
C PRO A 23 14.15 -0.52 13.46
N LEU A 24 13.97 0.76 13.10
CA LEU A 24 14.49 1.88 13.89
C LEU A 24 13.76 2.00 15.24
N ALA A 25 12.44 1.84 15.28
CA ALA A 25 11.65 1.86 16.51
C ALA A 25 12.11 0.75 17.47
N ARG A 26 12.32 -0.46 16.94
CA ARG A 26 12.84 -1.59 17.74
C ARG A 26 14.22 -1.31 18.31
N LEU A 27 15.15 -0.78 17.49
CA LEU A 27 16.50 -0.43 17.94
C LEU A 27 16.50 0.70 18.98
N ALA A 28 15.57 1.65 18.86
CA ALA A 28 15.40 2.75 19.81
C ALA A 28 14.62 2.36 21.08
N GLY A 29 14.20 1.08 21.20
CA GLY A 29 13.44 0.60 22.36
C GLY A 29 12.03 1.20 22.46
N ILE A 30 11.44 1.64 21.34
CA ILE A 30 10.08 2.18 21.30
C ILE A 30 9.09 1.01 21.40
N THR A 31 8.48 0.85 22.56
CA THR A 31 7.55 -0.25 22.88
C THR A 31 6.08 0.16 22.84
N ARG A 32 5.79 1.46 22.73
CA ARG A 32 4.43 2.02 22.70
C ARG A 32 4.21 2.88 21.48
N ASP A 33 3.04 2.78 20.89
CA ASP A 33 2.61 3.58 19.73
C ASP A 33 2.00 4.92 20.19
N GLU A 34 2.79 5.71 20.91
CA GLU A 34 2.36 7.01 21.46
C GLU A 34 2.62 8.16 20.47
N TRP A 35 3.62 8.01 19.61
CA TRP A 35 4.07 9.02 18.67
C TRP A 35 4.25 8.39 17.29
N GLY A 36 3.35 8.63 16.38
CA GLY A 36 3.39 8.05 15.05
C GLY A 36 3.33 9.09 13.94
N ILE A 37 3.99 8.77 12.84
CA ILE A 37 4.02 9.55 11.58
C ILE A 37 3.35 8.79 10.43
N ASP A 38 2.67 7.71 10.73
CA ASP A 38 2.07 6.79 9.79
C ASP A 38 0.75 7.30 9.20
N ALA A 39 0.08 8.23 9.87
CA ALA A 39 -1.12 8.89 9.36
C ALA A 39 -0.78 10.14 8.54
N SER A 40 -0.13 9.94 7.40
CA SER A 40 0.23 10.99 6.45
C SER A 40 0.13 10.51 5.02
N TYR A 41 -0.13 11.45 4.10
CA TYR A 41 -0.12 11.24 2.66
C TYR A 41 0.54 12.41 1.96
N GLY A 42 1.26 12.10 0.89
CA GLY A 42 1.85 13.08 0.00
C GLY A 42 2.73 12.43 -1.05
N LEU A 43 3.13 13.21 -2.00
CA LEU A 43 3.94 12.85 -3.16
C LEU A 43 4.92 13.99 -3.47
N SER A 44 5.82 13.78 -4.41
CA SER A 44 6.81 14.80 -4.80
C SER A 44 6.13 16.09 -5.24
N GLU A 45 5.01 15.98 -5.92
CA GLU A 45 4.20 17.09 -6.44
C GLU A 45 3.53 17.92 -5.33
N THR A 46 3.39 17.37 -4.11
CA THR A 46 2.87 18.08 -2.94
C THR A 46 3.96 18.42 -1.93
N PHE A 47 5.21 18.54 -2.37
CA PHE A 47 6.36 18.80 -1.50
C PHE A 47 6.41 17.86 -0.29
N THR A 48 6.17 16.58 -0.53
CA THR A 48 6.23 15.44 0.39
C THR A 48 4.97 15.18 1.19
N ILE A 49 4.26 16.19 1.72
CA ILE A 49 3.12 16.00 2.61
C ILE A 49 1.94 16.90 2.18
N ALA A 50 0.80 16.28 1.86
CA ALA A 50 -0.46 16.96 1.58
C ALA A 50 -1.45 16.86 2.75
N SER A 51 -1.42 15.72 3.47
CA SER A 51 -2.24 15.47 4.66
C SER A 51 -1.46 14.79 5.77
N MET A 52 -1.84 15.04 7.02
CA MET A 52 -1.22 14.43 8.18
C MET A 52 -2.13 14.56 9.42
N LEU A 53 -2.00 13.63 10.37
CA LEU A 53 -2.48 13.81 11.73
C LEU A 53 -1.33 14.21 12.66
N PRO A 54 -1.64 14.98 13.75
CA PRO A 54 -0.67 15.23 14.80
C PRO A 54 -0.09 13.92 15.35
N THR A 55 1.20 13.90 15.59
CA THR A 55 1.94 12.68 15.99
C THR A 55 1.45 12.03 17.27
N ARG A 56 0.79 12.80 18.16
CA ARG A 56 0.18 12.32 19.41
C ARG A 56 -1.30 11.92 19.26
N THR A 57 -1.84 11.95 18.05
CA THR A 57 -3.19 11.42 17.82
C THR A 57 -3.22 9.94 18.25
N PRO A 58 -4.26 9.49 18.97
CA PRO A 58 -4.39 8.11 19.39
C PRO A 58 -4.19 7.13 18.25
N ALA A 59 -3.51 6.00 18.53
CA ALA A 59 -3.12 5.03 17.53
C ALA A 59 -4.32 4.43 16.77
N GLU A 60 -5.45 4.27 17.45
CA GLU A 60 -6.71 3.79 16.87
C GLU A 60 -7.26 4.72 15.78
N ILE A 61 -7.05 6.04 15.91
CA ILE A 61 -7.44 7.03 14.88
C ILE A 61 -6.40 7.07 13.75
N ARG A 62 -5.10 6.95 14.09
CA ARG A 62 -4.03 6.97 13.10
C ARG A 62 -4.04 5.74 12.19
N ARG A 63 -4.41 4.57 12.75
CA ARG A 63 -4.45 3.32 12.00
C ARG A 63 -5.50 3.37 10.89
N GLY A 64 -5.05 3.13 9.66
CA GLY A 64 -5.93 3.17 8.49
C GLY A 64 -6.24 4.56 7.95
N SER A 65 -5.86 5.65 8.65
CA SER A 65 -5.95 7.02 8.17
C SER A 65 -4.65 7.47 7.51
N SER A 66 -4.77 8.31 6.49
CA SER A 66 -3.67 9.06 5.89
C SER A 66 -3.69 10.54 6.29
N GLY A 67 -4.41 10.86 7.39
CA GLY A 67 -4.49 12.20 7.95
C GLY A 67 -5.57 13.08 7.36
N LYS A 68 -5.58 14.35 7.79
CA LYS A 68 -6.42 15.42 7.24
C LYS A 68 -5.56 16.35 6.39
N ALA A 69 -6.16 17.02 5.42
CA ALA A 69 -5.48 18.02 4.63
C ALA A 69 -4.76 19.03 5.53
N LEU A 70 -3.50 19.33 5.21
CA LEU A 70 -2.76 20.38 5.92
C LEU A 70 -3.40 21.75 5.69
N ALA A 71 -3.20 22.66 6.63
CA ALA A 71 -3.67 24.03 6.50
C ALA A 71 -3.15 24.65 5.18
N GLY A 72 -4.07 25.22 4.39
CA GLY A 72 -3.77 25.74 3.07
C GLY A 72 -3.78 24.72 1.93
N ASN A 73 -4.05 23.44 2.21
CA ASN A 73 -4.33 22.42 1.21
C ASN A 73 -5.81 22.02 1.24
N GLU A 74 -6.29 21.62 0.08
CA GLU A 74 -7.59 20.99 -0.11
C GLU A 74 -7.38 19.62 -0.75
N ILE A 75 -8.13 18.63 -0.28
CA ILE A 75 -8.18 17.29 -0.84
C ILE A 75 -9.62 16.98 -1.16
N ARG A 76 -9.87 16.50 -2.36
CA ARG A 76 -11.15 15.95 -2.78
C ARG A 76 -10.96 14.60 -3.45
N ILE A 77 -12.02 13.80 -3.46
CA ILE A 77 -12.06 12.55 -4.21
C ILE A 77 -12.85 12.81 -5.48
N VAL A 78 -12.31 12.36 -6.60
CA VAL A 78 -12.94 12.53 -7.92
C VAL A 78 -13.10 11.18 -8.60
N ASP A 79 -14.05 11.10 -9.49
CA ASP A 79 -14.22 9.96 -10.38
C ASP A 79 -12.99 9.84 -11.30
N PRO A 80 -12.34 8.67 -11.38
CA PRO A 80 -11.11 8.50 -12.16
C PRO A 80 -11.30 8.71 -13.68
N GLU A 81 -12.50 8.51 -14.21
CA GLU A 81 -12.78 8.62 -15.64
C GLU A 81 -13.20 10.06 -16.00
N THR A 82 -14.13 10.62 -15.25
CA THR A 82 -14.73 11.92 -15.57
C THR A 82 -14.07 13.10 -14.88
N GLY A 83 -13.35 12.88 -13.76
CA GLY A 83 -12.81 13.93 -12.91
C GLY A 83 -13.87 14.62 -12.03
N ALA A 84 -15.15 14.21 -12.10
CA ALA A 84 -16.21 14.80 -11.30
C ALA A 84 -16.02 14.52 -9.79
N PRO A 85 -16.29 15.50 -8.90
CA PRO A 85 -16.20 15.28 -7.45
C PRO A 85 -17.16 14.18 -7.00
N LEU A 86 -16.67 13.31 -6.09
CA LEU A 86 -17.44 12.22 -5.49
C LEU A 86 -17.86 12.57 -4.05
N PRO A 87 -19.00 12.03 -3.58
CA PRO A 87 -19.45 12.21 -2.20
C PRO A 87 -18.48 11.63 -1.17
N ILE A 88 -18.57 12.12 0.06
CA ILE A 88 -17.86 11.56 1.23
C ILE A 88 -18.19 10.06 1.37
N GLY A 89 -17.19 9.26 1.69
CA GLY A 89 -17.25 7.80 1.83
C GLY A 89 -17.13 7.03 0.50
N VAL A 90 -17.25 7.70 -0.64
CA VAL A 90 -17.07 7.05 -1.95
C VAL A 90 -15.60 7.04 -2.34
N ALA A 91 -15.11 5.87 -2.77
CA ALA A 91 -13.73 5.72 -3.23
C ALA A 91 -13.57 6.22 -4.67
N GLY A 92 -12.45 6.89 -4.95
CA GLY A 92 -12.10 7.43 -6.25
C GLY A 92 -10.64 7.84 -6.32
N GLU A 93 -10.31 8.78 -7.18
CA GLU A 93 -8.98 9.36 -7.30
C GLU A 93 -8.82 10.55 -6.34
N ILE A 94 -7.68 10.59 -5.67
CA ILE A 94 -7.31 11.73 -4.83
C ILE A 94 -6.89 12.89 -5.73
N ALA A 95 -7.51 14.06 -5.55
CA ALA A 95 -7.11 15.31 -6.16
C ALA A 95 -6.71 16.32 -5.09
N VAL A 96 -5.61 17.03 -5.31
CA VAL A 96 -5.02 17.95 -4.31
C VAL A 96 -4.84 19.34 -4.93
N ARG A 97 -5.17 20.37 -4.16
CA ARG A 97 -4.89 21.77 -4.44
C ARG A 97 -4.33 22.44 -3.19
N GLY A 98 -3.47 23.44 -3.34
CA GLY A 98 -3.07 24.28 -2.22
C GLY A 98 -1.60 24.63 -2.14
N ALA A 99 -1.19 25.10 -0.96
CA ALA A 99 0.09 25.74 -0.72
C ALA A 99 1.31 24.83 -0.92
N THR A 100 1.15 23.52 -0.74
CA THR A 100 2.25 22.55 -0.93
C THR A 100 2.31 21.99 -2.34
N LEU A 101 1.33 22.29 -3.20
CA LEU A 101 1.30 21.77 -4.56
C LEU A 101 2.37 22.46 -5.43
N MET A 102 3.03 21.67 -6.28
CA MET A 102 3.98 22.17 -7.27
C MET A 102 3.31 23.21 -8.20
N ARG A 103 4.11 24.05 -8.84
CA ARG A 103 3.63 25.01 -9.86
C ARG A 103 3.34 24.37 -11.22
N GLY A 104 3.80 23.15 -11.45
CA GLY A 104 3.67 22.40 -12.68
C GLY A 104 4.93 21.62 -13.02
N TYR A 105 4.87 20.82 -14.08
CA TYR A 105 6.04 20.13 -14.63
C TYR A 105 6.81 21.06 -15.59
N TYR A 106 8.13 20.88 -15.64
CA TYR A 106 8.98 21.67 -16.52
C TYR A 106 8.58 21.48 -17.99
N LYS A 107 8.32 22.58 -18.70
CA LYS A 107 7.88 22.62 -20.11
C LYS A 107 6.55 21.91 -20.40
N VAL A 108 5.68 21.75 -19.41
CA VAL A 108 4.31 21.26 -19.59
C VAL A 108 3.35 22.39 -19.25
N ASP A 109 2.39 22.64 -20.12
CA ASP A 109 1.39 23.68 -19.88
C ASP A 109 0.53 23.31 -18.66
N PRO A 110 0.28 24.28 -17.76
CA PRO A 110 -0.48 24.02 -16.52
C PRO A 110 -1.86 23.39 -16.74
N GLU A 111 -2.53 23.71 -17.83
CA GLU A 111 -3.84 23.14 -18.21
C GLU A 111 -3.80 21.63 -18.49
N HIS A 112 -2.62 21.07 -18.77
CA HIS A 112 -2.43 19.62 -18.90
C HIS A 112 -2.07 18.94 -17.57
N VAL A 113 -1.86 19.73 -16.50
CA VAL A 113 -1.44 19.25 -15.19
C VAL A 113 -2.53 19.42 -14.15
N PHE A 114 -3.25 20.54 -14.21
CA PHE A 114 -4.29 20.91 -13.26
C PHE A 114 -5.64 21.02 -13.96
N ASP A 115 -6.71 20.72 -13.21
CA ASP A 115 -8.05 21.00 -13.69
C ASP A 115 -8.39 22.51 -13.64
N ALA A 116 -9.59 22.88 -14.11
CA ALA A 116 -10.04 24.26 -14.17
C ALA A 116 -10.13 24.95 -12.78
N GLU A 117 -10.21 24.17 -11.71
CA GLU A 117 -10.22 24.66 -10.33
C GLU A 117 -8.82 24.63 -9.67
N GLY A 118 -7.79 24.22 -10.42
CA GLY A 118 -6.40 24.15 -9.94
C GLY A 118 -6.08 22.90 -9.12
N PHE A 119 -6.87 21.84 -9.19
CA PHE A 119 -6.54 20.55 -8.56
C PHE A 119 -5.65 19.72 -9.45
N PHE A 120 -4.67 19.11 -8.82
CA PHE A 120 -3.79 18.09 -9.40
C PHE A 120 -4.37 16.69 -9.12
N ARG A 121 -4.60 15.93 -10.17
CA ARG A 121 -5.03 14.52 -10.09
C ARG A 121 -3.82 13.63 -9.86
N THR A 122 -3.80 12.95 -8.72
CA THR A 122 -2.59 12.26 -8.22
C THR A 122 -2.40 10.86 -8.78
N GLN A 123 -3.41 10.28 -9.43
CA GLN A 123 -3.49 8.87 -9.81
C GLN A 123 -3.42 7.91 -8.61
N ASP A 124 -3.59 8.43 -7.42
CA ASP A 124 -3.73 7.65 -6.19
C ASP A 124 -5.20 7.48 -5.85
N GLY A 125 -5.57 6.26 -5.46
CA GLY A 125 -6.91 5.95 -4.98
C GLY A 125 -7.09 6.29 -3.51
N GLY A 126 -8.31 6.66 -3.14
CA GLY A 126 -8.66 6.92 -1.75
C GLY A 126 -10.12 7.32 -1.56
N SER A 127 -10.47 7.59 -0.31
CA SER A 127 -11.76 8.14 0.09
C SER A 127 -11.57 9.12 1.24
N LEU A 128 -12.55 10.03 1.44
CA LEU A 128 -12.64 10.87 2.63
C LEU A 128 -13.78 10.36 3.52
N ASP A 129 -13.54 10.25 4.83
CA ASP A 129 -14.61 9.96 5.77
C ASP A 129 -15.35 11.24 6.22
N ALA A 130 -16.41 11.07 7.02
CA ALA A 130 -17.24 12.17 7.52
C ALA A 130 -16.47 13.18 8.39
N ASP A 131 -15.37 12.76 8.99
CA ASP A 131 -14.50 13.60 9.81
C ASP A 131 -13.41 14.29 8.97
N GLY A 132 -13.36 14.02 7.65
CA GLY A 132 -12.38 14.56 6.71
C GLY A 132 -11.01 13.87 6.76
N HIS A 133 -10.92 12.64 7.30
CA HIS A 133 -9.70 11.85 7.21
C HIS A 133 -9.60 11.22 5.82
N LEU A 134 -8.42 11.30 5.24
CA LEU A 134 -8.07 10.63 4.00
C LEU A 134 -7.72 9.16 4.27
N HIS A 135 -8.28 8.27 3.48
CA HIS A 135 -7.98 6.84 3.46
C HIS A 135 -7.36 6.50 2.10
N TRP A 136 -6.03 6.57 2.00
CA TRP A 136 -5.31 6.22 0.77
C TRP A 136 -5.29 4.71 0.57
N THR A 137 -5.64 4.25 -0.66
CA THR A 137 -5.76 2.84 -1.02
C THR A 137 -4.67 2.37 -2.00
N GLY A 138 -3.79 3.25 -2.44
CA GLY A 138 -2.71 2.93 -3.37
C GLY A 138 -2.86 3.58 -4.74
N ARG A 139 -1.94 3.26 -5.66
CA ARG A 139 -2.00 3.73 -7.04
C ARG A 139 -3.18 3.10 -7.77
N LEU A 140 -3.93 3.90 -8.53
CA LEU A 140 -5.04 3.40 -9.35
C LEU A 140 -4.55 2.43 -10.43
N SER A 141 -3.36 2.66 -11.00
CA SER A 141 -2.72 1.75 -11.93
C SER A 141 -2.20 0.45 -11.32
N GLY A 142 -2.12 0.39 -9.99
CA GLY A 142 -1.65 -0.78 -9.24
C GLY A 142 -2.76 -1.61 -8.61
N LEU A 143 -4.03 -1.27 -8.83
CA LEU A 143 -5.15 -2.06 -8.34
C LEU A 143 -5.28 -3.36 -9.14
N ILE A 144 -5.50 -4.46 -8.43
CA ILE A 144 -5.77 -5.77 -9.03
C ILE A 144 -7.25 -5.82 -9.38
N LYS A 145 -7.55 -5.96 -10.67
CA LYS A 145 -8.93 -5.99 -11.18
C LYS A 145 -9.43 -7.43 -11.25
N THR A 146 -10.16 -7.85 -10.22
CA THR A 146 -10.61 -9.24 -10.09
C THR A 146 -12.13 -9.35 -10.02
N GLY A 147 -12.75 -10.01 -10.99
CA GLY A 147 -14.21 -10.25 -11.00
C GLY A 147 -15.06 -8.98 -10.90
N GLY A 148 -14.63 -7.89 -11.54
CA GLY A 148 -15.29 -6.58 -11.48
C GLY A 148 -15.01 -5.77 -10.22
N ALA A 149 -14.22 -6.29 -9.28
CA ALA A 149 -13.80 -5.57 -8.07
C ALA A 149 -12.36 -5.08 -8.20
N ASN A 150 -12.04 -3.98 -7.53
CA ASN A 150 -10.69 -3.45 -7.40
C ASN A 150 -10.11 -3.82 -6.04
N VAL A 151 -8.97 -4.51 -6.04
CA VAL A 151 -8.27 -4.92 -4.82
C VAL A 151 -6.95 -4.16 -4.72
N SER A 152 -6.77 -3.46 -3.61
CA SER A 152 -5.51 -2.75 -3.31
C SER A 152 -4.47 -3.72 -2.77
N PRO A 153 -3.31 -3.89 -3.43
CA PRO A 153 -2.17 -4.62 -2.88
C PRO A 153 -1.76 -4.12 -1.50
N ILE A 154 -1.71 -2.79 -1.34
CA ILE A 154 -1.27 -2.14 -0.10
C ILE A 154 -2.21 -2.44 1.06
N GLU A 155 -3.51 -2.55 0.82
CA GLU A 155 -4.47 -2.92 1.86
C GLU A 155 -4.21 -4.34 2.38
N LEU A 156 -3.92 -5.28 1.48
CA LEU A 156 -3.53 -6.65 1.82
C LEU A 156 -2.21 -6.69 2.60
N GLU A 157 -1.20 -5.96 2.13
CA GLU A 157 0.11 -5.87 2.78
C GLU A 157 -0.01 -5.28 4.19
N ARG A 158 -0.83 -4.24 4.37
CA ARG A 158 -1.12 -3.66 5.69
C ARG A 158 -1.84 -4.63 6.62
N ALA A 159 -2.82 -5.36 6.12
CA ALA A 159 -3.52 -6.37 6.91
C ALA A 159 -2.56 -7.46 7.42
N LEU A 160 -1.53 -7.79 6.64
CA LEU A 160 -0.52 -8.81 6.96
C LEU A 160 0.73 -8.27 7.68
N ALA A 161 0.84 -6.96 7.90
CA ALA A 161 2.03 -6.35 8.50
C ALA A 161 2.41 -6.93 9.89
N HIS A 162 1.43 -7.51 10.58
CA HIS A 162 1.62 -8.13 11.90
C HIS A 162 1.41 -9.66 11.88
N TYR A 163 1.34 -10.27 10.70
CA TYR A 163 1.26 -11.72 10.60
C TYR A 163 2.59 -12.33 11.03
N PRO A 164 2.59 -13.27 12.00
CA PRO A 164 3.84 -13.80 12.53
C PRO A 164 4.60 -14.63 11.49
N GLY A 165 5.92 -14.55 11.51
CA GLY A 165 6.79 -15.36 10.66
C GLY A 165 6.95 -14.89 9.22
N LEU A 166 6.33 -13.77 8.79
CA LEU A 166 6.54 -13.19 7.47
C LEU A 166 7.54 -12.02 7.52
N LYS A 167 8.55 -12.07 6.67
CA LYS A 167 9.48 -10.98 6.40
C LYS A 167 8.92 -10.01 5.36
N VAL A 168 8.34 -10.55 4.30
CA VAL A 168 7.71 -9.80 3.20
C VAL A 168 6.35 -10.40 2.90
N ALA A 169 5.38 -9.55 2.63
CA ALA A 169 4.12 -9.88 2.01
C ALA A 169 3.83 -8.85 0.92
N ALA A 170 3.67 -9.29 -0.32
CA ALA A 170 3.37 -8.43 -1.46
C ALA A 170 2.28 -9.07 -2.31
N ALA A 171 1.25 -8.31 -2.66
CA ALA A 171 0.16 -8.80 -3.49
C ALA A 171 0.35 -8.37 -4.95
N VAL A 172 0.12 -9.30 -5.87
CA VAL A 172 0.17 -9.06 -7.31
C VAL A 172 -1.08 -9.58 -8.00
N GLY A 173 -1.49 -8.90 -9.08
CA GLY A 173 -2.52 -9.39 -9.99
C GLY A 173 -1.91 -10.30 -11.04
N VAL A 174 -2.36 -11.55 -11.13
CA VAL A 174 -1.97 -12.47 -12.20
C VAL A 174 -3.13 -12.62 -13.18
N PRO A 175 -2.90 -12.55 -14.50
CA PRO A 175 -3.96 -12.64 -15.49
C PRO A 175 -4.81 -13.90 -15.34
N HIS A 176 -6.13 -13.74 -15.51
CA HIS A 176 -7.10 -14.84 -15.45
C HIS A 176 -8.19 -14.65 -16.49
N PRO A 177 -8.52 -15.66 -17.33
CA PRO A 177 -9.38 -15.49 -18.50
C PRO A 177 -10.83 -15.07 -18.17
N VAL A 178 -11.33 -15.42 -16.99
CA VAL A 178 -12.70 -15.12 -16.57
C VAL A 178 -12.77 -13.91 -15.64
N LEU A 179 -11.79 -13.78 -14.73
CA LEU A 179 -11.81 -12.76 -13.68
C LEU A 179 -11.03 -11.49 -14.04
N GLY A 180 -10.37 -11.45 -15.21
CA GLY A 180 -9.40 -10.41 -15.57
C GLY A 180 -8.08 -10.65 -14.87
N GLU A 181 -8.04 -10.54 -13.57
CA GLU A 181 -6.88 -10.92 -12.74
C GLU A 181 -7.34 -11.73 -11.52
N ILE A 182 -6.43 -12.49 -10.95
CA ILE A 182 -6.56 -13.05 -9.61
C ILE A 182 -5.56 -12.40 -8.65
N VAL A 183 -5.96 -12.31 -7.40
CA VAL A 183 -5.06 -11.83 -6.33
C VAL A 183 -4.15 -13.00 -5.92
N VAL A 184 -2.84 -12.83 -6.12
CA VAL A 184 -1.81 -13.74 -5.63
C VAL A 184 -0.98 -13.02 -4.59
N LEU A 185 -0.84 -13.62 -3.42
CA LEU A 185 0.00 -13.11 -2.34
C LEU A 185 1.35 -13.81 -2.40
N CYS A 186 2.42 -13.04 -2.60
CA CYS A 186 3.79 -13.51 -2.58
C CYS A 186 4.39 -13.21 -1.20
N VAL A 187 4.91 -14.23 -0.51
CA VAL A 187 5.42 -14.08 0.86
C VAL A 187 6.85 -14.59 0.97
N VAL A 188 7.65 -13.92 1.81
CA VAL A 188 8.97 -14.40 2.23
C VAL A 188 8.90 -14.68 3.73
N PRO A 189 9.17 -15.91 4.17
CA PRO A 189 9.23 -16.21 5.60
C PRO A 189 10.44 -15.53 6.27
N MET A 190 10.33 -15.28 7.57
CA MET A 190 11.49 -14.91 8.38
C MET A 190 12.47 -16.08 8.44
N GLU A 191 13.73 -15.78 8.61
CA GLU A 191 14.77 -16.80 8.78
C GLU A 191 14.45 -17.69 10.00
N GLY A 192 14.48 -19.00 9.79
CA GLY A 192 14.13 -20.00 10.84
C GLY A 192 12.63 -20.15 11.12
N ALA A 193 11.76 -19.39 10.45
CA ALA A 193 10.32 -19.58 10.58
C ALA A 193 9.84 -20.83 9.82
N ALA A 194 8.73 -21.43 10.29
CA ALA A 194 8.06 -22.50 9.56
C ALA A 194 7.57 -22.00 8.18
N PRO A 195 7.47 -22.89 7.19
CA PRO A 195 6.90 -22.55 5.89
C PRO A 195 5.52 -21.90 6.06
N PRO A 196 5.21 -20.86 5.26
CA PRO A 196 3.92 -20.17 5.34
C PRO A 196 2.77 -21.14 5.01
N ASP A 197 1.79 -21.23 5.88
CA ASP A 197 0.56 -21.96 5.62
C ASP A 197 -0.43 -21.08 4.86
N GLU A 198 -0.71 -21.43 3.60
CA GLU A 198 -1.65 -20.73 2.75
C GLU A 198 -3.04 -20.62 3.38
N ALA A 199 -3.55 -21.71 3.97
CA ALA A 199 -4.89 -21.74 4.56
C ALA A 199 -4.99 -20.79 5.76
N ALA A 200 -3.97 -20.79 6.62
CA ALA A 200 -3.90 -19.91 7.79
C ALA A 200 -3.79 -18.44 7.38
N ILE A 201 -2.95 -18.10 6.38
CA ILE A 201 -2.83 -16.72 5.86
C ILE A 201 -4.15 -16.25 5.26
N ARG A 202 -4.80 -17.09 4.45
CA ARG A 202 -6.10 -16.74 3.84
C ARG A 202 -7.20 -16.58 4.88
N ALA A 203 -7.22 -17.40 5.93
CA ALA A 203 -8.15 -17.26 7.05
C ALA A 203 -7.91 -15.93 7.79
N PHE A 204 -6.66 -15.59 8.08
CA PHE A 204 -6.27 -14.35 8.72
C PHE A 204 -6.72 -13.10 7.93
N VAL A 205 -6.56 -13.13 6.61
CA VAL A 205 -7.03 -12.05 5.72
C VAL A 205 -8.55 -11.97 5.71
N ARG A 206 -9.25 -13.13 5.65
CA ARG A 206 -10.72 -13.18 5.62
C ARG A 206 -11.39 -12.59 6.84
N GLU A 207 -10.74 -12.66 8.00
CA GLU A 207 -11.24 -12.04 9.23
C GLU A 207 -11.14 -10.51 9.24
N ARG A 208 -10.32 -9.94 8.36
CA ARG A 208 -9.96 -8.51 8.37
C ARG A 208 -10.40 -7.74 7.15
N LEU A 209 -10.56 -8.42 6.03
CA LEU A 209 -10.89 -7.80 4.75
C LEU A 209 -12.11 -8.47 4.11
N ALA A 210 -12.73 -7.75 3.19
CA ALA A 210 -13.87 -8.28 2.44
C ALA A 210 -13.52 -9.56 1.66
N PRO A 211 -14.45 -10.52 1.49
CA PRO A 211 -14.17 -11.83 0.88
C PRO A 211 -13.50 -11.79 -0.49
N TYR A 212 -13.84 -10.81 -1.33
CA TYR A 212 -13.26 -10.67 -2.68
C TYR A 212 -11.79 -10.22 -2.66
N LYS A 213 -11.29 -9.68 -1.53
CA LYS A 213 -9.90 -9.29 -1.32
C LYS A 213 -9.00 -10.44 -0.84
N VAL A 214 -9.58 -11.56 -0.45
CA VAL A 214 -8.81 -12.72 0.02
C VAL A 214 -8.01 -13.30 -1.16
N PRO A 215 -6.68 -13.47 -1.02
CA PRO A 215 -5.87 -14.02 -2.09
C PRO A 215 -6.39 -15.39 -2.58
N ARG A 216 -6.38 -15.60 -3.88
CA ARG A 216 -6.73 -16.91 -4.45
C ARG A 216 -5.61 -17.92 -4.24
N ARG A 217 -4.37 -17.44 -4.15
CA ARG A 217 -3.18 -18.25 -3.95
C ARG A 217 -2.17 -17.50 -3.06
N VAL A 218 -1.43 -18.24 -2.24
CA VAL A 218 -0.27 -17.72 -1.49
C VAL A 218 0.96 -18.50 -1.96
N LEU A 219 1.97 -17.78 -2.46
CA LEU A 219 3.21 -18.36 -2.97
C LEU A 219 4.38 -17.94 -2.07
N ALA A 220 5.13 -18.92 -1.57
CA ALA A 220 6.34 -18.65 -0.80
C ALA A 220 7.54 -18.44 -1.72
N PHE A 221 8.33 -17.40 -1.47
CA PHE A 221 9.55 -17.07 -2.18
C PHE A 221 10.74 -17.05 -1.23
N ALA A 222 11.92 -17.39 -1.72
CA ALA A 222 13.16 -17.12 -1.01
C ALA A 222 13.51 -15.62 -1.13
N ASP A 223 14.21 -15.08 -0.15
CA ASP A 223 14.57 -13.65 -0.10
C ASP A 223 15.30 -13.18 -1.37
N ARG A 224 16.20 -14.02 -1.91
CA ARG A 224 16.95 -13.75 -3.15
C ARG A 224 16.10 -13.68 -4.42
N GLU A 225 14.87 -14.18 -4.39
CA GLU A 225 13.95 -14.16 -5.52
C GLU A 225 13.14 -12.87 -5.60
N ILE A 226 13.15 -12.07 -4.52
CA ILE A 226 12.44 -10.79 -4.47
C ILE A 226 13.42 -9.67 -4.86
N GLN A 227 13.02 -8.91 -5.88
CA GLN A 227 13.77 -7.73 -6.31
C GLN A 227 13.24 -6.49 -5.61
N PHE A 228 14.17 -5.66 -5.11
CA PHE A 228 13.84 -4.40 -4.47
C PHE A 228 14.36 -3.22 -5.28
N THR A 229 13.65 -2.11 -5.20
CA THR A 229 14.14 -0.81 -5.69
C THR A 229 15.23 -0.26 -4.76
N ALA A 230 15.95 0.78 -5.20
CA ALA A 230 16.93 1.48 -4.36
C ALA A 230 16.35 1.99 -3.02
N ASN A 231 15.04 2.21 -2.97
CA ASN A 231 14.32 2.65 -1.76
C ASN A 231 13.70 1.47 -0.98
N ALA A 232 14.23 0.26 -1.15
CA ALA A 232 13.80 -0.96 -0.48
C ALA A 232 12.29 -1.29 -0.66
N LYS A 233 11.68 -0.92 -1.78
CA LYS A 233 10.33 -1.33 -2.16
C LYS A 233 10.39 -2.53 -3.09
N VAL A 234 9.49 -3.49 -2.91
CA VAL A 234 9.35 -4.65 -3.80
C VAL A 234 9.04 -4.19 -5.24
N GLN A 235 9.76 -4.73 -6.22
CA GLN A 235 9.47 -4.52 -7.63
C GLN A 235 8.34 -5.46 -8.06
N LEU A 236 7.13 -4.91 -8.25
CA LEU A 236 5.93 -5.72 -8.49
C LEU A 236 5.91 -6.39 -9.87
N ALA A 237 6.50 -5.79 -10.91
CA ALA A 237 6.47 -6.37 -12.25
C ALA A 237 7.27 -7.70 -12.33
N PRO A 238 8.54 -7.78 -11.90
CA PRO A 238 9.27 -9.05 -11.84
C PRO A 238 8.60 -10.07 -10.90
N LEU A 239 8.00 -9.62 -9.80
CA LEU A 239 7.31 -10.49 -8.86
C LEU A 239 6.04 -11.09 -9.47
N ARG A 240 5.26 -10.29 -10.22
CA ARG A 240 4.09 -10.76 -10.98
C ARG A 240 4.47 -11.86 -11.98
N GLU A 241 5.52 -11.63 -12.78
CA GLU A 241 6.01 -12.63 -13.73
C GLU A 241 6.49 -13.92 -13.04
N ALA A 242 7.16 -13.79 -11.89
CA ALA A 242 7.58 -14.95 -11.11
C ALA A 242 6.39 -15.73 -10.54
N ALA A 243 5.36 -15.03 -10.06
CA ALA A 243 4.13 -15.65 -9.57
C ALA A 243 3.38 -16.38 -10.70
N GLU A 244 3.26 -15.77 -11.88
CA GLU A 244 2.63 -16.37 -13.05
C GLU A 244 3.36 -17.65 -13.50
N ARG A 245 4.69 -17.60 -13.59
CA ARG A 245 5.50 -18.81 -13.90
C ARG A 245 5.28 -19.92 -12.88
N ARG A 246 5.26 -19.62 -11.57
CA ARG A 246 5.01 -20.63 -10.53
C ARG A 246 3.65 -21.26 -10.65
N LEU A 247 2.60 -20.46 -10.88
CA LEU A 247 1.26 -21.01 -11.10
C LEU A 247 1.22 -21.95 -12.31
N ALA A 248 1.94 -21.61 -13.37
CA ALA A 248 2.06 -22.44 -14.57
C ALA A 248 2.84 -23.74 -14.30
N ASP A 249 3.97 -23.66 -13.61
CA ASP A 249 4.81 -24.82 -13.26
C ASP A 249 4.06 -25.80 -12.34
N GLU A 250 3.28 -25.27 -11.40
CA GLU A 250 2.44 -26.06 -10.48
C GLU A 250 1.16 -26.57 -11.14
N ARG A 251 0.85 -26.13 -12.38
CA ARG A 251 -0.45 -26.36 -13.04
C ARG A 251 -1.62 -26.00 -12.12
N ALA A 252 -1.51 -24.87 -11.45
CA ALA A 252 -2.49 -24.45 -10.45
C ALA A 252 -3.88 -24.30 -11.06
N GLU A 253 -4.88 -24.95 -10.47
CA GLU A 253 -6.28 -24.79 -10.87
C GLU A 253 -6.95 -23.74 -9.96
N ILE A 254 -7.40 -22.63 -10.56
CA ILE A 254 -8.03 -21.53 -9.83
C ILE A 254 -9.26 -21.06 -10.60
N ALA A 255 -10.42 -21.08 -9.95
CA ALA A 255 -11.70 -20.63 -10.51
C ALA A 255 -12.01 -21.22 -11.91
N GLY A 256 -11.72 -22.52 -12.10
CA GLY A 256 -12.00 -23.25 -13.33
C GLY A 256 -10.97 -23.02 -14.46
N HIS A 257 -9.85 -22.36 -14.15
CA HIS A 257 -8.73 -22.20 -15.10
C HIS A 257 -7.48 -22.90 -14.57
N THR A 258 -6.82 -23.68 -15.44
CA THR A 258 -5.54 -24.34 -15.14
C THR A 258 -4.40 -23.56 -15.79
N TYR A 259 -3.49 -23.03 -14.99
CA TYR A 259 -2.32 -22.31 -15.49
C TYR A 259 -1.32 -23.24 -16.18
N GLY A 260 -0.61 -22.74 -17.20
CA GLY A 260 0.41 -23.52 -17.92
C GLY A 260 -0.12 -24.57 -18.90
N VAL A 261 -1.43 -24.58 -19.15
CA VAL A 261 -2.04 -25.37 -20.22
C VAL A 261 -2.45 -24.39 -21.33
N THR A 262 -1.79 -24.48 -22.49
CA THR A 262 -2.16 -23.73 -23.71
C THR A 262 -3.21 -24.49 -24.51
#